data_bbd8c11736493f3e93f56e35466ff6cc
#
_entry.id   bbd8c11736493f3e93f56e35466ff6cc
#
_cell.length_a   1.000
_cell.length_b   1.000
_cell.length_c   1.000
_cell.angle_alpha   90.00
_cell.angle_beta   90.00
_cell.angle_gamma   90.00
#
_symmetry.space_group_name_H-M   'P 1'
#
loop_
_entity.id
_entity.type
_entity.pdbx_description
1 polymer ?
#
loop_
_entity_poly.entity_id
_entity_poly.type
_entity_poly.pdbx_seq_one_letter_code
_entity_poly.pdbx_strand_id
1 'polypeptide(L)'
;EMAEYFALHVGKQKLEHPVLIDKFLENAIEVDVDALSDGEDVYVAGVMEHIEEAGIHSGDSSCVLPPYSLPAETVAEIERQTVALAKELRVVGLMNIQFAVKDGVVFILEVNPRASRTAPFVSKATGVPLPRLATQVMLGKTLKELDPWSMRRSGYVSVKESVFPFRRFPGVDILLGPEMRS
;
A
#
# COMPACT_ATOMS: atom_id res chain seq x y z
N GLU A 1 12.46 -4.19 -28.09
CA GLU A 1 12.94 -3.86 -26.71
C GLU A 1 12.75 -5.03 -25.75
N MET A 2 11.52 -5.51 -25.47
CA MET A 2 11.29 -6.62 -24.51
C MET A 2 11.93 -7.93 -24.95
N ALA A 3 11.84 -8.28 -26.25
CA ALA A 3 12.50 -9.47 -26.82
C ALA A 3 14.04 -9.37 -26.78
N GLU A 4 14.59 -8.18 -26.93
CA GLU A 4 16.03 -7.93 -26.83
C GLU A 4 16.50 -8.00 -25.38
N TYR A 5 15.75 -7.44 -24.45
CA TYR A 5 16.03 -7.56 -23.01
C TYR A 5 16.02 -9.03 -22.57
N PHE A 6 15.02 -9.79 -23.00
CA PHE A 6 14.95 -11.24 -22.74
C PHE A 6 16.15 -11.99 -23.33
N ALA A 7 16.55 -11.70 -24.57
CA ALA A 7 17.69 -12.33 -25.20
C ALA A 7 19.03 -12.03 -24.51
N LEU A 8 19.18 -10.80 -23.98
CA LEU A 8 20.40 -10.34 -23.32
C LEU A 8 20.53 -10.81 -21.87
N HIS A 9 19.44 -10.77 -21.11
CA HIS A 9 19.48 -10.95 -19.66
C HIS A 9 18.91 -12.28 -19.18
N VAL A 10 17.92 -12.83 -19.87
CA VAL A 10 17.20 -14.05 -19.48
C VAL A 10 17.60 -15.24 -20.34
N GLY A 11 17.88 -15.05 -21.64
CA GLY A 11 18.18 -16.12 -22.59
C GLY A 11 19.47 -16.90 -22.33
N LYS A 12 20.33 -16.42 -21.39
CA LYS A 12 21.57 -17.11 -21.00
C LYS A 12 21.45 -17.95 -19.73
N GLN A 13 20.33 -17.80 -18.99
CA GLN A 13 20.05 -18.58 -17.79
C GLN A 13 19.05 -19.68 -18.12
N LYS A 14 19.30 -20.92 -17.69
CA LYS A 14 18.25 -21.94 -17.63
C LYS A 14 17.20 -21.45 -16.63
N LEU A 15 16.08 -20.94 -17.14
CA LEU A 15 14.94 -20.61 -16.29
C LEU A 15 14.36 -21.91 -15.74
N GLU A 16 14.58 -22.16 -14.48
CA GLU A 16 13.98 -23.30 -13.76
C GLU A 16 12.50 -23.03 -13.45
N HIS A 17 12.07 -21.75 -13.51
CA HIS A 17 10.72 -21.32 -13.20
C HIS A 17 10.16 -20.39 -14.29
N PRO A 18 8.82 -20.37 -14.47
CA PRO A 18 8.19 -19.43 -15.40
C PRO A 18 8.42 -17.98 -14.97
N VAL A 19 8.57 -17.08 -15.95
CA VAL A 19 8.70 -15.64 -15.72
C VAL A 19 7.35 -14.99 -15.90
N LEU A 20 6.91 -14.23 -14.89
CA LEU A 20 5.74 -13.38 -14.97
C LEU A 20 6.11 -12.08 -15.69
N ILE A 21 5.29 -11.69 -16.66
CA ILE A 21 5.45 -10.43 -17.41
C ILE A 21 4.15 -9.65 -17.27
N ASP A 22 4.24 -8.50 -16.60
CA ASP A 22 3.11 -7.60 -16.43
C ASP A 22 3.25 -6.36 -17.32
N LYS A 23 2.11 -5.75 -17.63
CA LYS A 23 2.10 -4.47 -18.33
C LYS A 23 2.51 -3.36 -17.34
N PHE A 24 3.60 -2.66 -17.63
CA PHE A 24 3.98 -1.47 -16.88
C PHE A 24 2.98 -0.32 -17.12
N LEU A 25 2.52 0.31 -16.04
CA LEU A 25 1.59 1.44 -16.08
C LEU A 25 2.38 2.75 -15.95
N GLU A 26 2.90 3.25 -17.07
CA GLU A 26 3.62 4.53 -17.10
C GLU A 26 2.75 5.70 -16.60
N ASN A 27 3.32 6.59 -15.79
CA ASN A 27 2.64 7.76 -15.22
C ASN A 27 1.36 7.41 -14.42
N ALA A 28 1.31 6.24 -13.81
CA ALA A 28 0.24 5.90 -12.88
C ALA A 28 0.52 6.51 -11.50
N ILE A 29 -0.53 6.88 -10.79
CA ILE A 29 -0.46 7.28 -9.39
C ILE A 29 -0.54 6.02 -8.54
N GLU A 30 0.46 5.75 -7.72
CA GLU A 30 0.40 4.65 -6.75
C GLU A 30 -0.32 5.09 -5.48
N VAL A 31 -1.04 4.13 -4.90
CA VAL A 31 -1.83 4.34 -3.69
C VAL A 31 -1.67 3.14 -2.76
N ASP A 32 -1.24 3.41 -1.53
CA ASP A 32 -1.26 2.43 -0.45
C ASP A 32 -2.52 2.58 0.40
N VAL A 33 -3.15 1.47 0.74
CA VAL A 33 -4.31 1.46 1.64
C VAL A 33 -4.07 0.52 2.80
N ASP A 34 -4.21 1.03 4.01
CA ASP A 34 -4.24 0.21 5.22
C ASP A 34 -5.68 0.05 5.72
N ALA A 35 -6.08 -1.18 6.00
CA ALA A 35 -7.38 -1.54 6.51
C ALA A 35 -7.29 -2.51 7.69
N LEU A 36 -8.34 -2.53 8.51
CA LEU A 36 -8.54 -3.45 9.61
C LEU A 36 -9.86 -4.18 9.41
N SER A 37 -9.86 -5.49 9.49
CA SER A 37 -11.06 -6.33 9.34
C SER A 37 -11.19 -7.33 10.50
N ASP A 38 -12.43 -7.59 10.92
CA ASP A 38 -12.75 -8.64 11.87
C ASP A 38 -13.37 -9.90 11.21
N GLY A 39 -13.37 -9.93 9.87
CA GLY A 39 -13.98 -10.97 9.05
C GLY A 39 -15.40 -10.65 8.58
N GLU A 40 -16.10 -9.75 9.25
CA GLU A 40 -17.44 -9.27 8.88
C GLU A 40 -17.43 -7.80 8.47
N ASP A 41 -16.92 -6.95 9.34
CA ASP A 41 -16.78 -5.51 9.10
C ASP A 41 -15.35 -5.15 8.70
N VAL A 42 -15.22 -4.06 7.96
CA VAL A 42 -13.92 -3.56 7.49
C VAL A 42 -13.82 -2.06 7.75
N TYR A 43 -12.75 -1.65 8.43
CA TYR A 43 -12.39 -0.26 8.64
C TYR A 43 -11.23 0.12 7.72
N VAL A 44 -11.48 0.96 6.70
CA VAL A 44 -10.42 1.54 5.88
C VAL A 44 -9.75 2.66 6.69
N ALA A 45 -8.56 2.38 7.17
CA ALA A 45 -7.87 3.27 8.11
C ALA A 45 -7.24 4.47 7.39
N GLY A 46 -6.73 4.27 6.19
CA GLY A 46 -6.17 5.36 5.40
C GLY A 46 -5.89 4.96 3.96
N VAL A 47 -6.19 5.89 3.06
CA VAL A 47 -5.80 5.86 1.65
C VAL A 47 -4.68 6.87 1.48
N MET A 48 -3.50 6.42 1.10
CA MET A 48 -2.27 7.22 0.98
C MET A 48 -1.89 7.32 -0.48
N GLU A 49 -1.80 8.53 -1.00
CA GLU A 49 -1.32 8.81 -2.35
C GLU A 49 0.20 8.98 -2.33
N HIS A 50 0.91 8.28 -3.23
CA HIS A 50 2.35 8.45 -3.40
C HIS A 50 2.67 9.75 -4.14
N ILE A 51 3.79 10.38 -3.77
CA ILE A 51 4.29 11.59 -4.44
C ILE A 51 5.17 11.22 -5.62
N GLU A 52 5.97 10.15 -5.47
CA GLU A 52 6.81 9.63 -6.53
C GLU A 52 5.98 8.88 -7.57
N GLU A 53 6.50 8.81 -8.79
CA GLU A 53 5.89 8.06 -9.89
C GLU A 53 5.87 6.55 -9.60
N ALA A 54 4.94 5.85 -10.24
CA ALA A 54 4.82 4.40 -10.15
C ALA A 54 6.12 3.69 -10.56
N GLY A 55 6.44 2.61 -9.84
CA GLY A 55 7.65 1.81 -10.03
C GLY A 55 8.74 2.06 -8.98
N ILE A 56 8.52 2.98 -8.03
CA ILE A 56 9.36 3.13 -6.85
C ILE A 56 8.74 2.31 -5.71
N HIS A 57 9.56 1.56 -4.98
CA HIS A 57 9.09 0.74 -3.88
C HIS A 57 8.30 1.57 -2.85
N SER A 58 7.12 1.09 -2.45
CA SER A 58 6.19 1.82 -1.56
C SER A 58 6.82 2.20 -0.19
N GLY A 59 7.80 1.43 0.27
CA GLY A 59 8.57 1.77 1.47
C GLY A 59 9.39 3.04 1.33
N ASP A 60 9.90 3.31 0.11
CA ASP A 60 10.76 4.44 -0.20
C ASP A 60 9.98 5.69 -0.62
N SER A 61 8.78 5.53 -1.15
CA SER A 61 7.94 6.63 -1.60
C SER A 61 7.44 7.50 -0.45
N SER A 62 7.41 8.80 -0.68
CA SER A 62 6.69 9.74 0.17
C SER A 62 5.19 9.60 -0.07
N CYS A 63 4.39 9.70 0.98
CA CYS A 63 2.94 9.51 0.87
C CYS A 63 2.19 10.64 1.57
N VAL A 64 1.05 11.01 1.01
CA VAL A 64 0.12 12.00 1.56
C VAL A 64 -1.17 11.33 2.00
N LEU A 65 -1.63 11.63 3.19
CA LEU A 65 -2.89 11.16 3.78
C LEU A 65 -3.70 12.36 4.31
N PRO A 66 -4.93 12.59 3.86
CA PRO A 66 -5.63 11.91 2.76
C PRO A 66 -5.03 12.21 1.39
N PRO A 67 -5.44 11.50 0.33
CA PRO A 67 -5.02 11.79 -1.06
C PRO A 67 -5.25 13.25 -1.42
N TYR A 68 -4.33 13.83 -2.21
CA TYR A 68 -4.37 15.25 -2.56
C TYR A 68 -4.77 15.53 -4.02
N SER A 69 -4.50 14.60 -4.93
CA SER A 69 -4.80 14.78 -6.36
C SER A 69 -5.91 13.87 -6.86
N LEU A 70 -6.22 12.78 -6.16
CA LEU A 70 -7.22 11.81 -6.58
C LEU A 70 -8.64 12.37 -6.42
N PRO A 71 -9.51 12.25 -7.44
CA PRO A 71 -10.92 12.57 -7.33
C PRO A 71 -11.62 11.74 -6.25
N ALA A 72 -12.65 12.32 -5.61
CA ALA A 72 -13.39 11.65 -4.55
C ALA A 72 -14.04 10.33 -5.00
N GLU A 73 -14.50 10.24 -6.23
CA GLU A 73 -15.05 9.02 -6.82
C GLU A 73 -13.99 7.91 -6.94
N THR A 74 -12.75 8.27 -7.27
CA THR A 74 -11.64 7.30 -7.34
C THR A 74 -11.29 6.80 -5.94
N VAL A 75 -11.24 7.67 -4.95
CA VAL A 75 -11.00 7.28 -3.54
C VAL A 75 -12.11 6.35 -3.06
N ALA A 76 -13.37 6.67 -3.34
CA ALA A 76 -14.51 5.83 -2.99
C ALA A 76 -14.46 4.44 -3.65
N GLU A 77 -14.00 4.36 -4.91
CA GLU A 77 -13.82 3.09 -5.61
C GLU A 77 -12.69 2.26 -4.98
N ILE A 78 -11.56 2.89 -4.61
CA ILE A 78 -10.46 2.24 -3.89
C ILE A 78 -10.95 1.67 -2.54
N GLU A 79 -11.70 2.47 -1.78
CA GLU A 79 -12.28 2.02 -0.50
C GLU A 79 -13.24 0.84 -0.70
N ARG A 80 -14.11 0.92 -1.70
CA ARG A 80 -15.06 -0.15 -2.06
C ARG A 80 -14.32 -1.45 -2.41
N GLN A 81 -13.28 -1.39 -3.23
CA GLN A 81 -12.46 -2.56 -3.59
C GLN A 81 -11.73 -3.12 -2.39
N THR A 82 -11.18 -2.25 -1.51
CA THR A 82 -10.52 -2.65 -0.26
C THR A 82 -11.46 -3.47 0.62
N VAL A 83 -12.70 -3.00 0.81
CA VAL A 83 -13.72 -3.71 1.59
C VAL A 83 -14.08 -5.06 0.95
N ALA A 84 -14.27 -5.10 -0.37
CA ALA A 84 -14.60 -6.32 -1.08
C ALA A 84 -13.48 -7.38 -0.96
N LEU A 85 -12.22 -6.96 -1.14
CA LEU A 85 -11.05 -7.85 -1.01
C LEU A 85 -10.87 -8.37 0.40
N ALA A 86 -11.03 -7.53 1.43
CA ALA A 86 -10.93 -7.96 2.82
C ALA A 86 -11.95 -9.06 3.16
N LYS A 87 -13.18 -8.91 2.68
CA LYS A 87 -14.27 -9.88 2.88
C LYS A 87 -14.02 -11.18 2.11
N GLU A 88 -13.66 -11.09 0.82
CA GLU A 88 -13.40 -12.26 -0.03
C GLU A 88 -12.24 -13.10 0.51
N LEU A 89 -11.17 -12.44 0.97
CA LEU A 89 -10.01 -13.08 1.57
C LEU A 89 -10.21 -13.47 3.04
N ARG A 90 -11.38 -13.14 3.63
CA ARG A 90 -11.72 -13.42 5.04
C ARG A 90 -10.64 -12.92 6.01
N VAL A 91 -10.18 -11.71 5.79
CA VAL A 91 -9.09 -11.13 6.59
C VAL A 91 -9.56 -10.87 8.01
N VAL A 92 -8.76 -11.32 8.99
CA VAL A 92 -8.91 -10.98 10.41
C VAL A 92 -7.63 -10.32 10.88
N GLY A 93 -7.68 -9.04 11.15
CA GLY A 93 -6.52 -8.21 11.49
C GLY A 93 -6.23 -7.14 10.42
N LEU A 94 -4.97 -6.75 10.31
CA LEU A 94 -4.54 -5.73 9.34
C LEU A 94 -4.36 -6.31 7.93
N MET A 95 -4.68 -5.47 6.95
CA MET A 95 -4.43 -5.71 5.54
C MET A 95 -3.90 -4.43 4.90
N ASN A 96 -2.93 -4.59 4.01
CA ASN A 96 -2.43 -3.53 3.14
C ASN A 96 -2.70 -3.89 1.68
N ILE A 97 -3.13 -2.92 0.91
CA ILE A 97 -3.33 -3.10 -0.54
C ILE A 97 -2.60 -1.98 -1.26
N GLN A 98 -1.89 -2.36 -2.32
CA GLN A 98 -1.27 -1.43 -3.24
C GLN A 98 -2.10 -1.35 -4.52
N PHE A 99 -2.48 -0.13 -4.87
CA PHE A 99 -3.21 0.18 -6.09
C PHE A 99 -2.37 1.08 -7.00
N ALA A 100 -2.70 1.07 -8.28
CA ALA A 100 -2.30 2.09 -9.23
C ALA A 100 -3.53 2.71 -9.87
N VAL A 101 -3.53 4.02 -10.05
CA VAL A 101 -4.59 4.74 -10.75
C VAL A 101 -4.02 5.32 -12.02
N LYS A 102 -4.62 4.96 -13.16
CA LYS A 102 -4.25 5.50 -14.47
C LYS A 102 -5.50 5.79 -15.29
N ASP A 103 -5.58 7.00 -15.83
CA ASP A 103 -6.69 7.45 -16.67
C ASP A 103 -8.07 7.20 -16.02
N GLY A 104 -8.16 7.39 -14.70
CA GLY A 104 -9.36 7.17 -13.89
C GLY A 104 -9.68 5.69 -13.60
N VAL A 105 -8.87 4.75 -14.08
CA VAL A 105 -9.03 3.31 -13.81
C VAL A 105 -8.17 2.90 -12.63
N VAL A 106 -8.77 2.17 -11.69
CA VAL A 106 -8.09 1.63 -10.50
C VAL A 106 -7.62 0.20 -10.80
N PHE A 107 -6.32 -0.04 -10.62
CA PHE A 107 -5.67 -1.33 -10.77
C PHE A 107 -5.18 -1.81 -9.41
N ILE A 108 -5.38 -3.09 -9.10
CA ILE A 108 -4.80 -3.73 -7.92
C ILE A 108 -3.43 -4.25 -8.30
N LEU A 109 -2.39 -3.83 -7.56
CA LEU A 109 -1.02 -4.32 -7.74
C LEU A 109 -0.73 -5.49 -6.81
N GLU A 110 -1.01 -5.33 -5.51
CA GLU A 110 -0.69 -6.30 -4.49
C GLU A 110 -1.67 -6.23 -3.32
N VAL A 111 -2.02 -7.39 -2.75
CA VAL A 111 -2.81 -7.51 -1.53
C VAL A 111 -2.01 -8.24 -0.47
N ASN A 112 -1.79 -7.62 0.66
CA ASN A 112 -1.00 -8.12 1.77
C ASN A 112 -1.90 -8.27 3.01
N PRO A 113 -2.44 -9.47 3.33
CA PRO A 113 -3.26 -9.70 4.52
C PRO A 113 -2.39 -9.80 5.79
N ARG A 114 -1.67 -8.75 6.07
CA ARG A 114 -0.74 -8.59 7.19
C ARG A 114 -0.53 -7.11 7.51
N ALA A 115 0.13 -6.82 8.62
CA ALA A 115 0.59 -5.47 8.93
C ALA A 115 1.58 -4.96 7.87
N SER A 116 1.47 -3.68 7.55
CA SER A 116 2.34 -2.94 6.64
C SER A 116 3.36 -2.09 7.39
N ARG A 117 4.31 -1.52 6.65
CA ARG A 117 5.21 -0.48 7.18
C ARG A 117 4.52 0.86 7.31
N THR A 118 3.42 1.08 6.59
CA THR A 118 2.62 2.30 6.64
C THR A 118 1.63 2.33 7.80
N ALA A 119 1.24 1.17 8.35
CA ALA A 119 0.31 1.10 9.48
C ALA A 119 0.69 1.97 10.69
N PRO A 120 1.97 2.08 11.13
CA PRO A 120 2.36 3.00 12.20
C PRO A 120 2.17 4.47 11.82
N PHE A 121 2.42 4.84 10.58
CA PHE A 121 2.18 6.19 10.08
C PHE A 121 0.69 6.51 10.06
N VAL A 122 -0.14 5.65 9.46
CA VAL A 122 -1.60 5.82 9.40
C VAL A 122 -2.18 5.89 10.81
N SER A 123 -1.71 5.04 11.71
CA SER A 123 -2.15 5.04 13.12
C SER A 123 -1.90 6.38 13.81
N LYS A 124 -0.72 6.98 13.61
CA LYS A 124 -0.37 8.29 14.18
C LYS A 124 -1.13 9.43 13.49
N ALA A 125 -1.21 9.41 12.17
CA ALA A 125 -1.88 10.43 11.38
C ALA A 125 -3.38 10.53 11.70
N THR A 126 -4.05 9.38 11.80
CA THR A 126 -5.49 9.31 12.06
C THR A 126 -5.84 9.34 13.54
N GLY A 127 -4.88 9.07 14.42
CA GLY A 127 -5.11 8.93 15.87
C GLY A 127 -5.74 7.60 16.27
N VAL A 128 -5.95 6.68 15.33
CA VAL A 128 -6.52 5.35 15.56
C VAL A 128 -5.38 4.35 15.85
N PRO A 129 -5.33 3.71 17.02
CA PRO A 129 -4.22 2.83 17.39
C PRO A 129 -4.30 1.45 16.70
N LEU A 130 -4.09 1.42 15.38
CA LEU A 130 -4.31 0.26 14.52
C LEU A 130 -3.66 -1.04 15.02
N PRO A 131 -2.38 -1.08 15.44
CA PRO A 131 -1.78 -2.32 15.93
C PRO A 131 -2.47 -2.87 17.18
N ARG A 132 -2.89 -1.97 18.08
CA ARG A 132 -3.63 -2.35 19.29
C ARG A 132 -5.00 -2.94 18.94
N LEU A 133 -5.74 -2.27 18.04
CA LEU A 133 -7.07 -2.74 17.63
C LEU A 133 -6.95 -4.06 16.87
N ALA A 134 -5.97 -4.20 15.99
CA ALA A 134 -5.72 -5.46 15.28
C ALA A 134 -5.47 -6.63 16.23
N THR A 135 -4.67 -6.41 17.28
CA THR A 135 -4.45 -7.44 18.30
C THR A 135 -5.76 -7.83 18.99
N GLN A 136 -6.62 -6.84 19.32
CA GLN A 136 -7.91 -7.12 19.96
C GLN A 136 -8.87 -7.87 19.02
N VAL A 137 -8.89 -7.52 17.73
CA VAL A 137 -9.65 -8.23 16.70
C VAL A 137 -9.18 -9.69 16.57
N MET A 138 -7.87 -9.91 16.51
CA MET A 138 -7.29 -11.26 16.43
C MET A 138 -7.58 -12.09 17.71
N LEU A 139 -7.87 -11.44 18.83
CA LEU A 139 -8.33 -12.06 20.08
C LEU A 139 -9.85 -12.22 20.16
N GLY A 140 -10.58 -11.94 19.07
CA GLY A 140 -12.00 -12.19 18.93
C GLY A 140 -12.94 -11.02 19.20
N LYS A 141 -12.41 -9.77 19.39
CA LYS A 141 -13.26 -8.60 19.46
C LYS A 141 -13.70 -8.15 18.07
N THR A 142 -14.92 -7.65 17.98
CA THR A 142 -15.47 -7.10 16.74
C THR A 142 -15.10 -5.63 16.56
N LEU A 143 -15.11 -5.16 15.31
CA LEU A 143 -14.92 -3.73 15.01
C LEU A 143 -16.07 -2.87 15.57
N LYS A 144 -17.27 -3.43 15.71
CA LYS A 144 -18.41 -2.76 16.34
C LYS A 144 -18.17 -2.49 17.82
N GLU A 145 -17.54 -3.43 18.55
CA GLU A 145 -17.17 -3.23 19.96
C GLU A 145 -16.04 -2.23 20.14
N LEU A 146 -15.12 -2.17 19.18
CA LEU A 146 -13.92 -1.33 19.24
C LEU A 146 -14.14 0.09 18.71
N ASP A 147 -15.11 0.28 17.83
CA ASP A 147 -15.54 1.53 17.20
C ASP A 147 -14.37 2.42 16.71
N PRO A 148 -13.53 1.96 15.77
CA PRO A 148 -12.43 2.75 15.23
C PRO A 148 -12.90 4.02 14.50
N TRP A 149 -14.13 4.04 14.02
CA TRP A 149 -14.70 5.17 13.27
C TRP A 149 -14.82 6.41 14.15
N SER A 150 -15.22 6.26 15.41
CA SER A 150 -15.34 7.38 16.38
C SER A 150 -13.99 7.93 16.83
N MET A 151 -12.90 7.14 16.70
CA MET A 151 -11.56 7.53 17.13
C MET A 151 -10.86 8.42 16.11
N ARG A 152 -11.28 8.40 14.84
CA ARG A 152 -10.58 9.04 13.74
C ARG A 152 -10.57 10.56 13.89
N ARG A 153 -9.37 11.14 13.88
CA ARG A 153 -9.15 12.57 13.76
C ARG A 153 -9.24 13.00 12.30
N SER A 154 -9.82 14.15 12.05
CA SER A 154 -9.97 14.72 10.71
C SER A 154 -9.44 16.16 10.67
N GLY A 155 -9.33 16.72 9.46
CA GLY A 155 -8.93 18.12 9.25
C GLY A 155 -7.42 18.35 9.19
N TYR A 156 -6.62 17.29 9.13
CA TYR A 156 -5.16 17.34 8.96
C TYR A 156 -4.74 16.64 7.68
N VAL A 157 -3.70 17.16 7.05
CA VAL A 157 -2.93 16.48 6.02
C VAL A 157 -1.63 16.00 6.64
N SER A 158 -1.33 14.73 6.47
CA SER A 158 -0.11 14.11 6.99
C SER A 158 0.75 13.63 5.84
N VAL A 159 2.05 13.87 5.93
CA VAL A 159 3.04 13.45 4.94
C VAL A 159 4.00 12.46 5.58
N LYS A 160 4.21 11.32 4.95
CA LYS A 160 5.27 10.38 5.27
C LYS A 160 6.43 10.63 4.33
N GLU A 161 7.63 10.68 4.86
CA GLU A 161 8.88 10.69 4.10
C GLU A 161 9.79 9.57 4.63
N SER A 162 10.51 8.91 3.73
CA SER A 162 11.43 7.82 4.07
C SER A 162 12.80 8.36 4.44
N VAL A 163 13.47 7.69 5.38
CA VAL A 163 14.84 8.01 5.77
C VAL A 163 15.80 7.03 5.10
N PHE A 164 16.71 7.56 4.30
CA PHE A 164 17.69 6.76 3.57
C PHE A 164 19.04 6.72 4.28
N PRO A 165 19.56 5.54 4.63
CA PRO A 165 20.83 5.41 5.35
C PRO A 165 22.07 5.43 4.44
N PHE A 166 22.02 6.07 3.28
CA PHE A 166 23.09 6.06 2.25
C PHE A 166 24.47 6.46 2.79
N ARG A 167 24.49 7.41 3.76
CA ARG A 167 25.78 7.81 4.39
C ARG A 167 26.41 6.71 5.24
N ARG A 168 25.62 5.74 5.73
CA ARG A 168 26.10 4.63 6.56
C ARG A 168 26.56 3.44 5.73
N PHE A 169 26.11 3.35 4.49
CA PHE A 169 26.39 2.24 3.59
C PHE A 169 26.98 2.75 2.27
N PRO A 170 28.29 3.10 2.25
CA PRO A 170 28.97 3.55 1.04
C PRO A 170 28.90 2.47 -0.06
N GLY A 171 28.63 2.88 -1.30
CA GLY A 171 28.57 1.98 -2.45
C GLY A 171 27.19 1.37 -2.73
N VAL A 172 26.17 1.68 -1.93
CA VAL A 172 24.79 1.36 -2.25
C VAL A 172 24.28 2.30 -3.35
N ASP A 173 23.56 1.75 -4.31
CA ASP A 173 22.88 2.54 -5.33
C ASP A 173 21.85 3.48 -4.67
N ILE A 174 21.94 4.76 -4.98
CA ILE A 174 21.05 5.81 -4.45
C ILE A 174 19.82 6.05 -5.31
N LEU A 175 19.74 5.43 -6.49
CA LEU A 175 18.57 5.56 -7.36
C LEU A 175 17.41 4.75 -6.78
N LEU A 176 16.28 5.42 -6.64
CA LEU A 176 15.04 4.78 -6.21
C LEU A 176 14.47 3.95 -7.36
N GLY A 177 13.89 2.81 -7.03
CA GLY A 177 13.35 1.86 -7.99
C GLY A 177 12.47 0.81 -7.31
N PRO A 178 12.24 -0.34 -7.94
CA PRO A 178 11.37 -1.38 -7.41
C PRO A 178 11.92 -2.08 -6.16
N GLU A 179 13.23 -1.94 -5.89
CA GLU A 179 13.87 -2.48 -4.69
C GLU A 179 13.92 -1.43 -3.60
N MET A 180 13.58 -1.81 -2.37
CA MET A 180 13.61 -0.91 -1.22
C MET A 180 15.03 -0.53 -0.82
N ARG A 181 15.25 0.78 -0.56
CA ARG A 181 16.51 1.39 -0.14
C ARG A 181 16.47 2.01 1.25
N SER A 182 15.27 2.30 1.81
CA SER A 182 15.06 2.84 3.15
C SER A 182 15.16 1.81 4.28
#